data_862f40a52402d07fbd2a5e76dc7e7eea
#
_entry.id   862f40a52402d07fbd2a5e76dc7e7eea
#
_cell.length_a   1.000
_cell.length_b   1.000
_cell.length_c   1.000
_cell.angle_alpha   90.00
_cell.angle_beta   90.00
_cell.angle_gamma   90.00
#
_symmetry.space_group_name_H-M   'P 1'
#
loop_
_entity.id
_entity.type
_entity.pdbx_description
1 polymer ?
#
loop_
_entity_poly.entity_id
_entity_poly.type
_entity_poly.pdbx_seq_one_letter_code
_entity_poly.pdbx_strand_id
1 'polypeptide(L)'
;REIVVSWLRENNLLEKEEDVNQNIGTAERTGGVVEPLPKLQWFINVNKPIPARENKTLKEIMREAVAGGGVKIIPEYFDKTYFNWIDNLRDWCISRQIWYGHRIPVWYKGEEIFVGENAPGEDWTQDEDTLDTWFSSGMWTFSTLGWPEKTKDLEIYHPTDVLETGYEILFFWVARMIMMTGYTLNTIPFHTVYLNGTVRDGQGRKMSKSLGNGIDPVEVADKFGADAGRMALVFGSAPGIDS
;
A
#
# COMPACT_ATOMS: atom_id res chain seq x y z
N ARG A 1 -20.70 -27.35 0.84
CA ARG A 1 -20.48 -28.48 1.79
C ARG A 1 -21.61 -29.49 1.70
N GLU A 2 -22.88 -29.09 1.82
CA GLU A 2 -24.04 -29.98 1.80
C GLU A 2 -24.06 -30.92 0.58
N ILE A 3 -23.82 -30.42 -0.63
CA ILE A 3 -23.74 -31.22 -1.86
C ILE A 3 -22.69 -32.33 -1.74
N VAL A 4 -21.52 -32.02 -1.21
CA VAL A 4 -20.45 -33.02 -1.05
C VAL A 4 -20.79 -34.06 0.03
N VAL A 5 -21.35 -33.61 1.15
CA VAL A 5 -21.80 -34.49 2.22
C VAL A 5 -22.91 -35.44 1.75
N SER A 6 -23.91 -34.89 1.02
CA SER A 6 -24.97 -35.70 0.43
C SER A 6 -24.43 -36.74 -0.55
N TRP A 7 -23.50 -36.32 -1.43
CA TRP A 7 -22.87 -37.25 -2.38
C TRP A 7 -22.07 -38.38 -1.65
N LEU A 8 -21.31 -38.02 -0.60
CA LEU A 8 -20.58 -39.00 0.20
C LEU A 8 -21.52 -39.97 0.90
N ARG A 9 -22.67 -39.49 1.41
CA ARG A 9 -23.68 -40.31 2.07
C ARG A 9 -24.35 -41.29 1.08
N GLU A 10 -24.73 -40.80 -0.11
CA GLU A 10 -25.34 -41.62 -1.17
C GLU A 10 -24.42 -42.70 -1.70
N ASN A 11 -23.12 -42.48 -1.70
CA ASN A 11 -22.11 -43.45 -2.14
C ASN A 11 -21.53 -44.30 -1.01
N ASN A 12 -22.08 -44.25 0.22
CA ASN A 12 -21.60 -44.96 1.41
C ASN A 12 -20.11 -44.69 1.74
N LEU A 13 -19.64 -43.47 1.45
CA LEU A 13 -18.29 -43.00 1.70
C LEU A 13 -18.20 -42.06 2.93
N LEU A 14 -19.33 -41.72 3.52
CA LEU A 14 -19.38 -40.86 4.71
C LEU A 14 -19.17 -41.73 5.95
N GLU A 15 -18.04 -41.56 6.64
CA GLU A 15 -17.72 -42.25 7.88
C GLU A 15 -18.35 -41.56 9.10
N LYS A 16 -18.23 -40.21 9.15
CA LYS A 16 -18.70 -39.41 10.28
C LYS A 16 -18.98 -37.98 9.86
N GLU A 17 -19.96 -37.39 10.48
CA GLU A 17 -20.26 -35.95 10.39
C GLU A 17 -20.26 -35.32 11.77
N GLU A 18 -19.49 -34.29 11.98
CA GLU A 18 -19.37 -33.57 13.25
C GLU A 18 -19.43 -32.06 13.04
N ASP A 19 -20.14 -31.38 13.91
CA ASP A 19 -20.13 -29.93 13.98
C ASP A 19 -18.83 -29.47 14.64
N VAL A 20 -18.05 -28.63 13.92
CA VAL A 20 -16.81 -28.05 14.41
C VAL A 20 -16.87 -26.51 14.31
N ASN A 21 -16.40 -25.84 15.35
CA ASN A 21 -16.19 -24.41 15.31
C ASN A 21 -14.90 -24.10 14.56
N GLN A 22 -15.01 -23.33 13.47
CA GLN A 22 -13.87 -22.93 12.66
C GLN A 22 -13.82 -21.41 12.53
N ASN A 23 -12.63 -20.85 12.78
CA ASN A 23 -12.38 -19.43 12.43
C ASN A 23 -12.18 -19.32 10.93
N ILE A 24 -13.06 -18.58 10.27
CA ILE A 24 -13.01 -18.34 8.83
C ILE A 24 -12.58 -16.89 8.60
N GLY A 25 -11.56 -16.69 7.77
CA GLY A 25 -11.14 -15.36 7.31
C GLY A 25 -12.23 -14.74 6.45
N THR A 26 -12.64 -13.53 6.77
CA THR A 26 -13.62 -12.76 6.00
C THR A 26 -13.03 -11.45 5.51
N ALA A 27 -13.51 -10.96 4.38
CA ALA A 27 -13.15 -9.65 3.86
C ALA A 27 -13.70 -8.54 4.75
N GLU A 28 -12.85 -7.63 5.20
CA GLU A 28 -13.19 -6.56 6.14
C GLU A 28 -14.39 -5.71 5.69
N ARG A 29 -14.47 -5.39 4.40
CA ARG A 29 -15.53 -4.51 3.87
C ARG A 29 -16.85 -5.21 3.58
N THR A 30 -16.79 -6.47 3.14
CA THR A 30 -17.97 -7.17 2.61
C THR A 30 -18.46 -8.28 3.52
N GLY A 31 -17.64 -8.71 4.49
CA GLY A 31 -17.92 -9.89 5.32
C GLY A 31 -17.89 -11.22 4.54
N GLY A 32 -17.60 -11.19 3.23
CA GLY A 32 -17.50 -12.39 2.40
C GLY A 32 -16.36 -13.29 2.83
N VAL A 33 -16.55 -14.60 2.74
CA VAL A 33 -15.50 -15.59 3.04
C VAL A 33 -14.35 -15.44 2.05
N VAL A 34 -13.12 -15.41 2.57
CA VAL A 34 -11.92 -15.36 1.73
C VAL A 34 -11.61 -16.76 1.20
N GLU A 35 -11.62 -16.91 -0.11
CA GLU A 35 -11.25 -18.15 -0.81
C GLU A 35 -9.98 -17.89 -1.63
N PRO A 36 -8.82 -18.48 -1.25
CA PRO A 36 -7.60 -18.33 -2.04
C PRO A 36 -7.69 -19.10 -3.35
N LEU A 37 -7.62 -18.39 -4.47
CA LEU A 37 -7.59 -18.97 -5.81
C LEU A 37 -6.19 -18.80 -6.40
N PRO A 38 -5.52 -19.88 -6.85
CA PRO A 38 -4.25 -19.77 -7.56
C PRO A 38 -4.47 -19.08 -8.91
N LYS A 39 -3.74 -17.98 -9.15
CA LYS A 39 -3.74 -17.22 -10.39
C LYS A 39 -2.33 -16.71 -10.68
N LEU A 40 -1.96 -16.58 -11.95
CA LEU A 40 -0.75 -15.88 -12.34
C LEU A 40 -0.83 -14.44 -11.86
N GLN A 41 0.26 -13.95 -11.29
CA GLN A 41 0.34 -12.61 -10.70
C GLN A 41 1.67 -11.95 -11.07
N TRP A 42 1.66 -10.63 -11.12
CA TRP A 42 2.86 -9.82 -11.24
C TRP A 42 3.45 -9.52 -9.87
N PHE A 43 4.75 -9.74 -9.73
CA PHE A 43 5.48 -9.49 -8.48
C PHE A 43 6.68 -8.58 -8.71
N ILE A 44 6.92 -7.68 -7.77
CA ILE A 44 8.22 -7.02 -7.62
C ILE A 44 9.08 -7.90 -6.73
N ASN A 45 10.19 -8.40 -7.28
CA ASN A 45 11.17 -9.17 -6.50
C ASN A 45 12.06 -8.20 -5.70
N VAL A 46 11.88 -8.19 -4.39
CA VAL A 46 12.56 -7.27 -3.48
C VAL A 46 13.97 -7.71 -3.09
N ASN A 47 14.34 -8.96 -3.39
CA ASN A 47 15.62 -9.55 -3.07
C ASN A 47 16.57 -9.67 -4.29
N LYS A 48 16.10 -9.33 -5.48
CA LYS A 48 16.90 -9.39 -6.70
C LYS A 48 17.91 -8.25 -6.75
N PRO A 49 19.22 -8.52 -6.92
CA PRO A 49 20.23 -7.49 -7.15
C PRO A 49 19.92 -6.64 -8.40
N ILE A 50 20.08 -5.33 -8.29
CA ILE A 50 19.81 -4.37 -9.35
C ILE A 50 21.13 -3.82 -9.86
N PRO A 51 21.61 -4.22 -11.06
CA PRO A 51 22.91 -3.78 -11.58
C PRO A 51 23.05 -2.25 -11.65
N ALA A 52 21.99 -1.55 -12.04
CA ALA A 52 21.95 -0.09 -12.11
C ALA A 52 21.95 0.61 -10.72
N ARG A 53 21.94 -0.14 -9.64
CA ARG A 53 21.97 0.31 -8.24
C ARG A 53 23.08 -0.38 -7.45
N GLU A 54 24.26 -0.47 -8.04
CA GLU A 54 25.46 -1.09 -7.42
C GLU A 54 25.21 -2.54 -6.96
N ASN A 55 24.35 -3.27 -7.64
CA ASN A 55 23.85 -4.59 -7.28
C ASN A 55 23.11 -4.66 -5.92
N LYS A 56 22.66 -3.53 -5.39
CA LYS A 56 21.79 -3.52 -4.21
C LYS A 56 20.41 -4.07 -4.57
N THR A 57 19.81 -4.72 -3.60
CA THR A 57 18.40 -5.15 -3.65
C THR A 57 17.48 -4.00 -3.24
N LEU A 58 16.20 -4.09 -3.56
CA LEU A 58 15.21 -3.10 -3.07
C LEU A 58 15.17 -3.03 -1.54
N LYS A 59 15.31 -4.17 -0.85
CA LYS A 59 15.39 -4.21 0.61
C LYS A 59 16.57 -3.42 1.16
N GLU A 60 17.74 -3.58 0.56
CA GLU A 60 18.94 -2.86 0.97
C GLU A 60 18.78 -1.35 0.73
N ILE A 61 18.27 -0.93 -0.43
CA ILE A 61 17.98 0.47 -0.74
C ILE A 61 17.03 1.07 0.31
N MET A 62 15.91 0.38 0.61
CA MET A 62 14.94 0.84 1.60
C MET A 62 15.54 0.92 3.00
N ARG A 63 16.33 -0.08 3.39
CA ARG A 63 16.97 -0.12 4.70
C ARG A 63 18.01 0.99 4.86
N GLU A 64 18.86 1.19 3.86
CA GLU A 64 19.90 2.22 3.86
C GLU A 64 19.34 3.64 3.91
N ALA A 65 18.21 3.90 3.24
CA ALA A 65 17.58 5.21 3.24
C ALA A 65 17.29 5.74 4.66
N VAL A 66 16.87 4.86 5.58
CA VAL A 66 16.59 5.21 6.98
C VAL A 66 17.82 5.00 7.86
N ALA A 67 18.48 3.84 7.77
CA ALA A 67 19.67 3.53 8.59
C ALA A 67 20.85 4.48 8.34
N GLY A 68 20.99 4.97 7.10
CA GLY A 68 22.00 5.97 6.71
C GLY A 68 21.64 7.41 7.08
N GLY A 69 20.49 7.65 7.72
CA GLY A 69 20.04 8.97 8.15
C GLY A 69 19.53 9.87 7.03
N GLY A 70 19.37 9.36 5.81
CA GLY A 70 18.78 10.11 4.70
C GLY A 70 17.31 10.44 4.94
N VAL A 71 16.56 9.49 5.51
CA VAL A 71 15.16 9.64 5.90
C VAL A 71 15.03 9.48 7.41
N LYS A 72 14.53 10.51 8.10
CA LYS A 72 14.25 10.49 9.54
C LYS A 72 12.76 10.23 9.77
N ILE A 73 12.42 9.24 10.60
CA ILE A 73 11.03 8.96 11.01
C ILE A 73 10.76 9.56 12.39
N ILE A 74 9.67 10.28 12.51
CA ILE A 74 9.22 10.90 13.78
C ILE A 74 7.82 10.37 14.10
N PRO A 75 7.61 9.73 15.28
CA PRO A 75 8.59 9.48 16.36
C PRO A 75 9.57 8.34 16.03
N GLU A 76 10.79 8.42 16.60
CA GLU A 76 11.88 7.47 16.34
C GLU A 76 11.57 6.00 16.70
N TYR A 77 10.63 5.77 17.61
CA TYR A 77 10.28 4.39 17.97
C TYR A 77 9.66 3.60 16.80
N PHE A 78 9.16 4.27 15.76
CA PHE A 78 8.70 3.63 14.54
C PHE A 78 9.82 3.08 13.65
N ASP A 79 11.07 3.47 13.88
CA ASP A 79 12.22 2.89 13.18
C ASP A 79 12.27 1.37 13.36
N LYS A 80 12.01 0.90 14.59
CA LYS A 80 11.96 -0.54 14.88
C LYS A 80 10.87 -1.25 14.05
N THR A 81 9.71 -0.63 13.93
CA THR A 81 8.60 -1.16 13.13
C THR A 81 8.95 -1.16 11.65
N TYR A 82 9.54 -0.07 11.16
CA TYR A 82 10.01 0.04 9.78
C TYR A 82 11.03 -1.05 9.44
N PHE A 83 12.11 -1.17 10.23
CA PHE A 83 13.15 -2.16 9.98
C PHE A 83 12.63 -3.60 10.08
N ASN A 84 11.77 -3.90 11.06
CA ASN A 84 11.17 -5.22 11.16
C ASN A 84 10.36 -5.59 9.90
N TRP A 85 9.63 -4.64 9.34
CA TRP A 85 8.89 -4.90 8.09
C TRP A 85 9.82 -5.05 6.88
N ILE A 86 10.86 -4.20 6.76
CA ILE A 86 11.79 -4.30 5.64
C ILE A 86 12.59 -5.60 5.70
N ASP A 87 13.09 -5.98 6.87
CA ASP A 87 13.88 -7.21 7.04
C ASP A 87 13.06 -8.47 6.70
N ASN A 88 11.74 -8.44 6.97
CA ASN A 88 10.81 -9.53 6.66
C ASN A 88 10.01 -9.32 5.37
N LEU A 89 10.34 -8.32 4.57
CA LEU A 89 9.62 -8.01 3.34
C LEU A 89 9.67 -9.19 2.36
N ARG A 90 8.52 -9.56 1.84
CA ARG A 90 8.36 -10.53 0.76
C ARG A 90 8.13 -9.84 -0.56
N ASP A 91 8.27 -10.58 -1.66
CA ASP A 91 7.95 -10.07 -2.99
C ASP A 91 6.53 -9.49 -3.01
N TRP A 92 6.42 -8.31 -3.60
CA TRP A 92 5.16 -7.57 -3.61
C TRP A 92 4.33 -7.93 -4.83
N CYS A 93 3.18 -8.55 -4.63
CA CYS A 93 2.20 -8.75 -5.67
C CYS A 93 1.57 -7.40 -6.06
N ILE A 94 1.77 -6.98 -7.30
CA ILE A 94 1.31 -5.68 -7.82
C ILE A 94 0.12 -5.78 -8.75
N SER A 95 -0.31 -6.97 -9.15
CA SER A 95 -1.50 -7.16 -9.98
C SER A 95 -2.77 -7.31 -9.15
N ARG A 96 -3.87 -6.77 -9.67
CA ARG A 96 -5.21 -6.84 -9.06
C ARG A 96 -6.23 -7.19 -10.11
N GLN A 97 -7.17 -8.09 -9.77
CA GLN A 97 -8.28 -8.51 -10.61
C GLN A 97 -9.52 -7.65 -10.26
N ILE A 98 -9.42 -6.35 -10.53
CA ILE A 98 -10.47 -5.36 -10.29
C ILE A 98 -10.71 -4.53 -11.55
N TRP A 99 -11.91 -3.96 -11.69
CA TRP A 99 -12.30 -3.24 -12.90
C TRP A 99 -11.70 -1.83 -12.97
N TYR A 100 -11.40 -1.22 -11.84
CA TYR A 100 -10.90 0.15 -11.78
C TYR A 100 -9.45 0.17 -11.31
N GLY A 101 -8.61 0.88 -12.01
CA GLY A 101 -7.19 1.04 -11.71
C GLY A 101 -6.37 1.25 -12.98
N HIS A 102 -5.07 1.41 -12.82
CA HIS A 102 -4.14 1.50 -13.93
C HIS A 102 -3.92 0.11 -14.51
N ARG A 103 -4.33 -0.12 -15.74
CA ARG A 103 -4.13 -1.40 -16.41
C ARG A 103 -2.65 -1.68 -16.58
N ILE A 104 -2.23 -2.91 -16.36
CA ILE A 104 -0.83 -3.32 -16.48
C ILE A 104 -0.38 -3.11 -17.93
N PRO A 105 0.70 -2.32 -18.17
CA PRO A 105 1.15 -1.96 -19.51
C PRO A 105 2.00 -3.08 -20.13
N VAL A 106 1.46 -4.29 -20.17
CA VAL A 106 2.10 -5.47 -20.71
C VAL A 106 1.20 -6.08 -21.79
N TRP A 107 1.80 -6.48 -22.88
CA TRP A 107 1.14 -7.02 -24.05
C TRP A 107 1.71 -8.39 -24.38
N TYR A 108 0.87 -9.30 -24.83
CA TYR A 108 1.21 -10.68 -25.15
C TYR A 108 0.86 -11.00 -26.60
N LYS A 109 1.73 -11.77 -27.25
CA LYS A 109 1.48 -12.42 -28.54
C LYS A 109 2.10 -13.81 -28.51
N GLY A 110 1.28 -14.83 -28.22
CA GLY A 110 1.79 -16.17 -27.91
C GLY A 110 2.70 -16.16 -26.69
N GLU A 111 3.96 -16.51 -26.87
CA GLU A 111 4.98 -16.47 -25.80
C GLU A 111 5.76 -15.13 -25.71
N GLU A 112 5.52 -14.24 -26.68
CA GLU A 112 6.19 -12.93 -26.67
C GLU A 112 5.52 -11.99 -25.67
N ILE A 113 6.36 -11.22 -24.96
CA ILE A 113 5.93 -10.23 -23.95
C ILE A 113 6.54 -8.87 -24.34
N PHE A 114 5.69 -7.85 -24.38
CA PHE A 114 6.09 -6.47 -24.61
C PHE A 114 5.58 -5.58 -23.48
N VAL A 115 6.44 -4.68 -22.99
CA VAL A 115 6.11 -3.69 -21.95
C VAL A 115 6.05 -2.30 -22.59
N GLY A 116 4.91 -1.65 -22.55
CA GLY A 116 4.69 -0.34 -23.13
C GLY A 116 3.25 0.14 -23.05
N GLU A 117 3.05 1.44 -23.25
CA GLU A 117 1.71 2.07 -23.18
C GLU A 117 0.76 1.57 -24.28
N ASN A 118 1.31 1.33 -25.46
CA ASN A 118 0.55 0.93 -26.64
C ASN A 118 0.99 -0.42 -27.15
N ALA A 119 0.08 -1.16 -27.75
CA ALA A 119 0.40 -2.41 -28.43
C ALA A 119 1.43 -2.19 -29.54
N PRO A 120 2.44 -3.06 -29.65
CA PRO A 120 3.40 -2.98 -30.76
C PRO A 120 2.83 -3.41 -32.11
N GLY A 121 1.61 -3.95 -32.15
CA GLY A 121 0.91 -4.37 -33.35
C GLY A 121 -0.51 -4.87 -33.07
N GLU A 122 -1.26 -5.18 -34.15
CA GLU A 122 -2.68 -5.53 -34.07
C GLU A 122 -2.97 -6.88 -33.37
N ASP A 123 -2.02 -7.83 -33.40
CA ASP A 123 -2.21 -9.18 -32.83
C ASP A 123 -1.80 -9.28 -31.35
N TRP A 124 -1.60 -8.17 -30.66
CA TRP A 124 -1.18 -8.15 -29.27
C TRP A 124 -2.36 -7.94 -28.33
N THR A 125 -2.43 -8.73 -27.29
CA THR A 125 -3.46 -8.64 -26.25
C THR A 125 -2.85 -8.07 -24.96
N GLN A 126 -3.43 -7.01 -24.42
CA GLN A 126 -2.98 -6.41 -23.16
C GLN A 126 -3.37 -7.27 -21.97
N ASP A 127 -2.52 -7.28 -20.94
CA ASP A 127 -2.82 -7.87 -19.64
C ASP A 127 -4.16 -7.35 -19.11
N GLU A 128 -5.00 -8.23 -18.55
CA GLU A 128 -6.35 -7.88 -18.08
C GLU A 128 -6.33 -7.26 -16.68
N ASP A 129 -5.27 -7.51 -15.91
CA ASP A 129 -5.15 -7.07 -14.55
C ASP A 129 -4.80 -5.57 -14.46
N THR A 130 -5.09 -4.99 -13.31
CA THR A 130 -4.71 -3.62 -12.97
C THR A 130 -3.58 -3.61 -11.95
N LEU A 131 -2.84 -2.51 -11.88
CA LEU A 131 -1.83 -2.31 -10.85
C LEU A 131 -2.47 -2.05 -9.48
N ASP A 132 -1.85 -2.53 -8.43
CA ASP A 132 -2.13 -2.15 -7.05
C ASP A 132 -2.11 -0.62 -6.91
N THR A 133 -3.10 -0.05 -6.24
CA THR A 133 -3.18 1.40 -6.01
C THR A 133 -1.92 1.96 -5.35
N TRP A 134 -1.24 1.16 -4.51
CA TRP A 134 0.00 1.55 -3.87
C TRP A 134 1.20 1.63 -4.82
N PHE A 135 1.08 1.07 -6.03
CA PHE A 135 2.11 1.21 -7.06
C PHE A 135 2.21 2.66 -7.54
N SER A 136 1.10 3.24 -7.99
CA SER A 136 1.04 4.64 -8.38
C SER A 136 1.26 5.59 -7.19
N SER A 137 0.70 5.26 -6.02
CA SER A 137 0.92 6.03 -4.79
C SER A 137 2.39 6.04 -4.36
N GLY A 138 3.13 4.96 -4.61
CA GLY A 138 4.57 4.87 -4.35
C GLY A 138 5.43 5.78 -5.25
N MET A 139 4.91 6.19 -6.41
CA MET A 139 5.58 7.11 -7.32
C MET A 139 5.22 8.59 -7.09
N TRP A 140 4.33 8.87 -6.16
CA TRP A 140 3.72 10.20 -5.99
C TRP A 140 4.75 11.32 -5.86
N THR A 141 5.84 11.13 -5.11
CA THR A 141 6.84 12.16 -4.82
C THR A 141 7.57 12.70 -6.05
N PHE A 142 7.59 11.95 -7.14
CA PHE A 142 8.28 12.37 -8.37
C PHE A 142 7.35 12.41 -9.59
N SER A 143 6.33 11.55 -9.67
CA SER A 143 5.41 11.55 -10.81
C SER A 143 4.57 12.82 -10.89
N THR A 144 4.14 13.36 -9.74
CA THR A 144 3.37 14.63 -9.68
C THR A 144 4.21 15.86 -10.01
N LEU A 145 5.53 15.74 -9.97
CA LEU A 145 6.49 16.78 -10.35
C LEU A 145 6.94 16.69 -11.81
N GLY A 146 6.27 15.82 -12.59
CA GLY A 146 6.44 15.71 -14.03
C GLY A 146 7.43 14.65 -14.53
N TRP A 147 7.94 13.77 -13.64
CA TRP A 147 8.74 12.65 -14.11
C TRP A 147 7.91 11.79 -15.12
N PRO A 148 8.50 11.29 -16.23
CA PRO A 148 9.93 11.13 -16.52
C PRO A 148 10.63 12.38 -17.09
N GLU A 149 9.92 13.47 -17.32
CA GLU A 149 10.50 14.70 -17.82
C GLU A 149 11.39 15.38 -16.77
N LYS A 150 12.44 16.07 -17.24
CA LYS A 150 13.30 16.89 -16.37
C LYS A 150 12.69 18.28 -16.19
N THR A 151 11.71 18.35 -15.31
CA THR A 151 11.01 19.60 -15.00
C THR A 151 11.74 20.43 -13.94
N LYS A 152 11.48 21.74 -13.92
CA LYS A 152 11.97 22.60 -12.84
C LYS A 152 11.39 22.20 -11.47
N ASP A 153 10.14 21.75 -11.43
CA ASP A 153 9.49 21.33 -10.21
C ASP A 153 10.16 20.10 -9.62
N LEU A 154 10.52 19.12 -10.47
CA LEU A 154 11.28 17.94 -10.04
C LEU A 154 12.66 18.32 -9.49
N GLU A 155 13.33 19.28 -10.11
CA GLU A 155 14.65 19.76 -9.67
C GLU A 155 14.59 20.51 -8.33
N ILE A 156 13.53 21.30 -8.11
CA ILE A 156 13.40 22.17 -6.93
C ILE A 156 12.79 21.43 -5.73
N TYR A 157 11.76 20.61 -5.97
CA TYR A 157 10.91 20.05 -4.91
C TYR A 157 11.19 18.58 -4.60
N HIS A 158 12.13 17.94 -5.31
CA HIS A 158 12.49 16.55 -5.04
C HIS A 158 14.00 16.42 -4.71
N PRO A 159 14.38 15.77 -3.57
CA PRO A 159 13.50 15.25 -2.52
C PRO A 159 12.78 16.37 -1.75
N THR A 160 11.59 16.06 -1.23
CA THR A 160 10.84 17.00 -0.39
C THR A 160 11.38 17.02 1.06
N ASP A 161 11.08 18.09 1.82
CA ASP A 161 11.60 18.20 3.19
C ASP A 161 10.86 17.31 4.18
N VAL A 162 9.51 17.40 4.19
CA VAL A 162 8.67 16.70 5.16
C VAL A 162 7.49 16.03 4.48
N LEU A 163 7.31 14.74 4.77
CA LEU A 163 6.08 14.01 4.52
C LEU A 163 5.35 13.81 5.85
N GLU A 164 4.11 14.29 5.94
CA GLU A 164 3.22 14.04 7.06
C GLU A 164 2.17 13.01 6.65
N THR A 165 1.96 11.99 7.49
CA THR A 165 0.93 10.96 7.26
C THR A 165 0.60 10.16 8.51
N GLY A 166 -0.54 9.45 8.51
CA GLY A 166 -0.89 8.51 9.57
C GLY A 166 0.10 7.34 9.67
N TYR A 167 0.45 6.96 10.90
CA TYR A 167 1.41 5.89 11.16
C TYR A 167 0.98 4.54 10.55
N GLU A 168 -0.30 4.31 10.38
CA GLU A 168 -0.85 3.04 9.88
C GLU A 168 -0.50 2.76 8.40
N ILE A 169 -0.12 3.78 7.64
CA ILE A 169 0.34 3.62 6.26
C ILE A 169 1.85 3.82 6.08
N LEU A 170 2.62 3.76 7.17
CA LEU A 170 4.08 3.78 7.12
C LEU A 170 4.63 2.72 6.16
N PHE A 171 4.14 1.48 6.24
CA PHE A 171 4.55 0.42 5.33
C PHE A 171 3.91 0.55 3.94
N PHE A 172 2.59 0.79 3.89
CA PHE A 172 1.86 0.78 2.62
C PHE A 172 2.22 1.93 1.69
N TRP A 173 2.56 3.08 2.25
CA TRP A 173 2.84 4.27 1.45
C TRP A 173 4.28 4.77 1.59
N VAL A 174 4.72 5.07 2.80
CA VAL A 174 6.06 5.66 3.05
C VAL A 174 7.17 4.74 2.56
N ALA A 175 7.17 3.48 3.00
CA ALA A 175 8.17 2.51 2.60
C ALA A 175 8.17 2.27 1.08
N ARG A 176 6.99 2.27 0.44
CA ARG A 176 6.88 2.12 -1.02
C ARG A 176 7.35 3.34 -1.78
N MET A 177 7.14 4.56 -1.29
CA MET A 177 7.75 5.75 -1.87
C MET A 177 9.29 5.70 -1.81
N ILE A 178 9.85 5.27 -0.68
CA ILE A 178 11.30 5.07 -0.55
C ILE A 178 11.79 4.03 -1.55
N MET A 179 11.08 2.91 -1.70
CA MET A 179 11.41 1.85 -2.66
C MET A 179 11.38 2.35 -4.11
N MET A 180 10.27 2.97 -4.51
CA MET A 180 10.06 3.41 -5.89
C MET A 180 11.02 4.53 -6.26
N THR A 181 11.26 5.48 -5.37
CA THR A 181 12.21 6.57 -5.60
C THR A 181 13.65 6.07 -5.67
N GLY A 182 14.05 5.20 -4.73
CA GLY A 182 15.38 4.61 -4.73
C GLY A 182 15.65 3.77 -5.98
N TYR A 183 14.66 3.02 -6.45
CA TYR A 183 14.75 2.28 -7.71
C TYR A 183 14.84 3.22 -8.92
N THR A 184 13.93 4.19 -9.02
CA THR A 184 13.76 5.01 -10.22
C THR A 184 14.80 6.13 -10.33
N LEU A 185 15.00 6.88 -9.25
CA LEU A 185 15.82 8.11 -9.24
C LEU A 185 17.17 7.94 -8.53
N ASN A 186 17.43 6.84 -7.86
CA ASN A 186 18.63 6.60 -7.05
C ASN A 186 18.85 7.65 -5.95
N THR A 187 17.76 8.09 -5.34
CA THR A 187 17.76 9.08 -4.24
C THR A 187 16.65 8.74 -3.25
N ILE A 188 16.53 9.57 -2.20
CA ILE A 188 15.43 9.48 -1.22
C ILE A 188 14.24 10.34 -1.68
N PRO A 189 13.00 10.03 -1.28
CA PRO A 189 11.82 10.82 -1.65
C PRO A 189 11.62 12.07 -0.79
N PHE A 190 12.04 12.03 0.49
CA PHE A 190 11.87 13.08 1.49
C PHE A 190 12.91 12.91 2.62
N HIS A 191 13.18 13.99 3.35
CA HIS A 191 14.14 13.99 4.46
C HIS A 191 13.52 13.56 5.80
N THR A 192 12.28 13.97 6.05
CA THR A 192 11.58 13.68 7.30
C THR A 192 10.19 13.10 7.03
N VAL A 193 9.85 12.05 7.77
CA VAL A 193 8.50 11.48 7.85
C VAL A 193 7.94 11.80 9.22
N TYR A 194 6.88 12.62 9.26
CA TYR A 194 6.16 12.92 10.49
C TYR A 194 4.89 12.09 10.55
N LEU A 195 4.82 11.20 11.53
CA LEU A 195 3.69 10.29 11.70
C LEU A 195 2.70 10.86 12.71
N ASN A 196 1.47 11.13 12.24
CA ASN A 196 0.38 11.50 13.12
C ASN A 196 -0.40 10.27 13.59
N GLY A 197 -1.13 10.44 14.70
CA GLY A 197 -2.10 9.46 15.18
C GLY A 197 -3.42 9.55 14.41
N THR A 198 -4.32 8.63 14.71
CA THR A 198 -5.67 8.58 14.14
C THR A 198 -6.68 9.10 15.14
N VAL A 199 -7.60 9.96 14.70
CA VAL A 199 -8.73 10.40 15.51
C VAL A 199 -9.72 9.24 15.65
N ARG A 200 -10.09 8.92 16.91
CA ARG A 200 -10.99 7.82 17.26
C ARG A 200 -12.29 8.35 17.85
N ASP A 201 -13.33 7.54 17.76
CA ASP A 201 -14.60 7.83 18.42
C ASP A 201 -14.53 7.56 19.93
N GLY A 202 -15.55 7.96 20.68
CA GLY A 202 -15.63 7.76 22.14
C GLY A 202 -15.59 6.29 22.59
N GLN A 203 -15.63 5.33 21.66
CA GLN A 203 -15.47 3.89 21.90
C GLN A 203 -14.08 3.38 21.48
N GLY A 204 -13.19 4.27 21.09
CA GLY A 204 -11.83 3.94 20.63
C GLY A 204 -11.76 3.36 19.23
N ARG A 205 -12.82 3.42 18.42
CA ARG A 205 -12.84 2.92 17.04
C ARG A 205 -12.38 4.01 16.08
N LYS A 206 -11.64 3.63 15.06
CA LYS A 206 -11.27 4.53 13.98
C LYS A 206 -12.52 5.12 13.33
N MET A 207 -12.56 6.44 13.19
CA MET A 207 -13.62 7.11 12.47
C MET A 207 -13.59 6.79 10.98
N SER A 208 -14.73 6.39 10.43
CA SER A 208 -14.87 6.10 9.00
C SER A 208 -16.26 6.46 8.48
N LYS A 209 -16.34 6.82 7.20
CA LYS A 209 -17.63 7.10 6.53
C LYS A 209 -18.55 5.88 6.56
N SER A 210 -18.00 4.67 6.41
CA SER A 210 -18.77 3.43 6.39
C SER A 210 -19.39 3.06 7.74
N LEU A 211 -18.77 3.49 8.84
CA LEU A 211 -19.29 3.28 10.19
C LEU A 211 -20.22 4.42 10.64
N GLY A 212 -20.25 5.55 9.93
CA GLY A 212 -21.06 6.71 10.29
C GLY A 212 -20.68 7.34 11.64
N ASN A 213 -19.46 7.07 12.14
CA ASN A 213 -18.95 7.54 13.43
C ASN A 213 -17.99 8.73 13.31
N GLY A 214 -17.90 9.32 12.12
CA GLY A 214 -17.07 10.51 11.88
C GLY A 214 -17.73 11.78 12.40
N ILE A 215 -16.91 12.73 12.84
CA ILE A 215 -17.34 14.09 13.18
C ILE A 215 -17.14 14.95 11.93
N ASP A 216 -18.18 15.65 11.50
CA ASP A 216 -18.06 16.59 10.38
C ASP A 216 -17.30 17.84 10.84
N PRO A 217 -16.15 18.15 10.23
CA PRO A 217 -15.38 19.35 10.56
C PRO A 217 -16.15 20.65 10.27
N VAL A 218 -17.11 20.65 9.35
CA VAL A 218 -17.96 21.81 9.09
C VAL A 218 -18.90 22.09 10.26
N GLU A 219 -19.54 21.05 10.81
CA GLU A 219 -20.37 21.19 12.01
C GLU A 219 -19.57 21.69 13.22
N VAL A 220 -18.31 21.24 13.37
CA VAL A 220 -17.40 21.74 14.41
C VAL A 220 -17.08 23.22 14.18
N ALA A 221 -16.78 23.60 12.94
CA ALA A 221 -16.48 24.97 12.59
C ALA A 221 -17.68 25.90 12.82
N ASP A 222 -18.88 25.47 12.47
CA ASP A 222 -20.11 26.25 12.66
C ASP A 222 -20.45 26.42 14.14
N LYS A 223 -20.19 25.40 14.96
CA LYS A 223 -20.53 25.41 16.38
C LYS A 223 -19.48 26.09 17.26
N PHE A 224 -18.22 25.92 16.98
CA PHE A 224 -17.12 26.33 17.86
C PHE A 224 -16.12 27.29 17.19
N GLY A 225 -16.23 27.50 15.89
CA GLY A 225 -15.27 28.23 15.09
C GLY A 225 -14.17 27.32 14.49
N ALA A 226 -13.73 27.62 13.28
CA ALA A 226 -12.72 26.86 12.58
C ALA A 226 -11.38 26.82 13.33
N ASP A 227 -10.97 27.94 13.94
CA ASP A 227 -9.72 28.01 14.70
C ASP A 227 -9.74 27.14 15.94
N ALA A 228 -10.87 27.05 16.63
CA ALA A 228 -11.04 26.17 17.79
C ALA A 228 -10.93 24.69 17.39
N GLY A 229 -11.57 24.31 16.27
CA GLY A 229 -11.46 22.94 15.74
C GLY A 229 -10.04 22.57 15.34
N ARG A 230 -9.34 23.47 14.62
CA ARG A 230 -7.93 23.26 14.24
C ARG A 230 -7.01 23.18 15.45
N MET A 231 -7.19 24.05 16.42
CA MET A 231 -6.38 24.04 17.65
C MET A 231 -6.61 22.76 18.47
N ALA A 232 -7.84 22.27 18.54
CA ALA A 232 -8.16 21.01 19.24
C ALA A 232 -7.39 19.81 18.63
N LEU A 233 -7.27 19.75 17.30
CA LEU A 233 -6.47 18.73 16.62
C LEU A 233 -4.98 18.84 16.98
N VAL A 234 -4.41 20.05 17.00
CA VAL A 234 -3.00 20.27 17.33
C VAL A 234 -2.70 19.90 18.78
N PHE A 235 -3.56 20.27 19.71
CA PHE A 235 -3.38 19.94 21.15
C PHE A 235 -3.70 18.48 21.48
N GLY A 236 -4.66 17.89 20.77
CA GLY A 236 -5.11 16.52 21.02
C GLY A 236 -4.23 15.45 20.37
N SER A 237 -3.37 15.82 19.43
CA SER A 237 -2.58 14.86 18.63
C SER A 237 -1.11 14.90 19.01
N ALA A 238 -0.64 13.89 19.74
CA ALA A 238 0.79 13.65 19.85
C ALA A 238 1.29 12.82 18.67
N PRO A 239 2.55 13.00 18.21
CA PRO A 239 3.09 12.22 17.11
C PRO A 239 2.98 10.71 17.36
N GLY A 240 2.36 9.98 16.41
CA GLY A 240 2.19 8.53 16.47
C GLY A 240 1.21 8.00 17.52
N ILE A 241 0.46 8.88 18.20
CA ILE A 241 -0.51 8.50 19.23
C ILE A 241 -1.91 8.89 18.76
N ASP A 242 -2.84 7.94 18.85
CA ASP A 242 -4.25 8.16 18.55
C ASP A 242 -4.91 9.08 19.57
N SER A 243 -5.85 9.90 19.15
CA SER A 243 -6.59 10.88 19.95
C SER A 243 -8.10 10.60 19.94
#